data_afaeee39eae52eed5368f809e8a79a53
#
_entry.id   afaeee39eae52eed5368f809e8a79a53
#
_cell.length_a   1.000
_cell.length_b   1.000
_cell.length_c   1.000
_cell.angle_alpha   90.00
_cell.angle_beta   90.00
_cell.angle_gamma   90.00
#
_symmetry.space_group_name_H-M   'P 1'
#
loop_
_entity.id
_entity.type
_entity.pdbx_description
1 polymer ?
#
loop_
_entity_poly.entity_id
_entity_poly.type
_entity_poly.pdbx_seq_one_letter_code
_entity_poly.pdbx_strand_id
1 'polypeptide(L)'
;MENKTFDQMNLLDSFLFGTTLGYEEYGKEVSGIILKTILRREVKIKKVVSEMVMFPTKPGLHGVRLDAFIEEEGTEVATGGIYDLEPDKKESEKSHLPKRVRYYHSKIDMHYLEASEKYKTLPQVWVIFITSFDPFDQNRLVYTIKNHCVEVPDMDYDDGATTLLLYVDGDPEGYPKELVQLLAYMKHSIPENVCNPDLAQIHTCVDKVKKDPKVREVFVTLEEYVEREKAEALEEAERKIAEERKRVDEALKTAAEEKARANEAEKKAIEEKSRADKADRQIVASIRMIMSLSEKSADSAMDELGIDVEMRDYYKAML
;
A
#
# COMPACT_ATOMS: atom_id res chain seq x y z
N MET A 1 8.83 0.89 -15.40
CA MET A 1 8.54 2.19 -16.06
C MET A 1 9.84 2.62 -16.73
N GLU A 2 9.84 2.93 -18.03
CA GLU A 2 11.01 3.52 -18.67
C GLU A 2 11.35 4.83 -17.97
N ASN A 3 12.63 5.03 -17.60
CA ASN A 3 13.09 6.29 -17.04
C ASN A 3 12.97 7.35 -18.13
N LYS A 4 12.00 8.26 -17.97
CA LYS A 4 11.85 9.40 -18.87
C LYS A 4 13.01 10.38 -18.65
N THR A 5 13.61 10.85 -19.72
CA THR A 5 14.53 11.98 -19.62
C THR A 5 13.78 13.25 -19.21
N PHE A 6 14.47 14.22 -18.62
CA PHE A 6 13.85 15.49 -18.23
C PHE A 6 13.10 16.19 -19.35
N ASP A 7 13.63 16.14 -20.58
CA ASP A 7 12.97 16.73 -21.75
C ASP A 7 11.64 16.03 -22.12
N GLN A 8 11.49 14.74 -21.79
CA GLN A 8 10.29 13.95 -22.06
C GLN A 8 9.23 14.09 -20.95
N MET A 9 9.54 14.77 -19.84
CA MET A 9 8.56 15.00 -18.79
C MET A 9 7.44 15.91 -19.24
N ASN A 10 6.26 15.63 -18.72
CA ASN A 10 5.05 16.43 -18.89
C ASN A 10 4.67 17.09 -17.57
N LEU A 11 3.78 18.05 -17.58
CA LEU A 11 3.34 18.76 -16.37
C LEU A 11 2.57 17.84 -15.40
N LEU A 12 2.19 16.63 -15.82
CA LEU A 12 1.66 15.58 -14.95
C LEU A 12 2.76 14.75 -14.25
N ASP A 13 4.04 14.98 -14.53
CA ASP A 13 5.17 14.39 -13.81
C ASP A 13 5.52 15.28 -12.60
N SER A 14 5.45 14.72 -11.37
CA SER A 14 5.53 15.50 -10.11
C SER A 14 6.77 16.39 -10.02
N PHE A 15 7.93 15.92 -10.49
CA PHE A 15 9.14 16.74 -10.48
C PHE A 15 9.00 18.00 -11.35
N LEU A 16 8.54 17.87 -12.60
CA LEU A 16 8.36 19.02 -13.48
C LEU A 16 7.24 19.93 -12.97
N PHE A 17 6.15 19.35 -12.43
CA PHE A 17 5.04 20.09 -11.85
C PHE A 17 5.50 20.93 -10.66
N GLY A 18 6.07 20.30 -9.63
CA GLY A 18 6.55 20.99 -8.43
C GLY A 18 7.60 22.04 -8.76
N THR A 19 8.54 21.73 -9.66
CA THR A 19 9.56 22.70 -10.08
C THR A 19 8.94 23.88 -10.84
N THR A 20 7.96 23.66 -11.73
CA THR A 20 7.29 24.73 -12.47
C THR A 20 6.49 25.64 -11.54
N LEU A 21 5.73 25.09 -10.60
CA LEU A 21 4.94 25.87 -9.66
C LEU A 21 5.81 26.55 -8.57
N GLY A 22 6.93 25.94 -8.21
CA GLY A 22 7.91 26.50 -7.27
C GLY A 22 8.87 27.51 -7.90
N TYR A 23 8.82 27.72 -9.24
CA TYR A 23 9.75 28.61 -9.91
C TYR A 23 9.46 30.08 -9.54
N GLU A 24 10.46 30.75 -8.98
CA GLU A 24 10.31 32.07 -8.33
C GLU A 24 9.64 33.11 -9.24
N GLU A 25 10.01 33.13 -10.53
CA GLU A 25 9.57 34.13 -11.49
C GLU A 25 8.12 33.89 -11.98
N TYR A 26 7.70 32.63 -12.11
CA TYR A 26 6.44 32.27 -12.80
C TYR A 26 5.48 31.42 -11.99
N GLY A 27 5.92 30.83 -10.89
CA GLY A 27 5.14 29.84 -10.13
C GLY A 27 3.79 30.35 -9.68
N LYS A 28 3.70 31.60 -9.21
CA LYS A 28 2.42 32.20 -8.82
C LYS A 28 1.48 32.39 -10.01
N GLU A 29 1.99 32.81 -11.16
CA GLU A 29 1.20 33.02 -12.37
C GLU A 29 0.66 31.71 -12.91
N VAL A 30 1.51 30.68 -13.03
CA VAL A 30 1.11 29.32 -13.46
C VAL A 30 0.08 28.71 -12.51
N SER A 31 0.31 28.83 -11.20
CA SER A 31 -0.64 28.36 -10.18
C SER A 31 -2.00 29.07 -10.29
N GLY A 32 -1.98 30.38 -10.51
CA GLY A 32 -3.19 31.18 -10.72
C GLY A 32 -3.99 30.73 -11.95
N ILE A 33 -3.32 30.50 -13.08
CA ILE A 33 -3.95 30.02 -14.32
C ILE A 33 -4.57 28.62 -14.10
N ILE A 34 -3.82 27.71 -13.48
CA ILE A 34 -4.32 26.35 -13.20
C ILE A 34 -5.55 26.40 -12.30
N LEU A 35 -5.47 27.09 -11.16
CA LEU A 35 -6.58 27.20 -10.22
C LEU A 35 -7.78 27.94 -10.81
N LYS A 36 -7.58 29.03 -11.55
CA LYS A 36 -8.64 29.73 -12.28
C LYS A 36 -9.38 28.78 -13.23
N THR A 37 -8.66 27.99 -13.99
CA THR A 37 -9.23 27.04 -14.94
C THR A 37 -10.04 25.93 -14.25
N ILE A 38 -9.52 25.39 -13.14
CA ILE A 38 -10.17 24.34 -12.37
C ILE A 38 -11.40 24.87 -11.64
N LEU A 39 -11.26 26.00 -10.95
CA LEU A 39 -12.28 26.54 -10.03
C LEU A 39 -13.27 27.49 -10.72
N ARG A 40 -12.99 27.90 -11.96
CA ARG A 40 -13.77 28.87 -12.74
C ARG A 40 -13.95 30.24 -12.08
N ARG A 41 -12.96 30.64 -11.32
CA ARG A 41 -12.87 31.96 -10.69
C ARG A 41 -11.42 32.42 -10.61
N GLU A 42 -11.22 33.71 -10.55
CA GLU A 42 -9.90 34.27 -10.31
C GLU A 42 -9.44 33.89 -8.89
N VAL A 43 -8.17 33.48 -8.77
CA VAL A 43 -7.51 33.17 -7.50
C VAL A 43 -6.26 34.03 -7.39
N LYS A 44 -6.23 34.89 -6.41
CA LYS A 44 -5.07 35.77 -6.15
C LYS A 44 -4.07 35.00 -5.28
N ILE A 45 -2.96 34.62 -5.87
CA ILE A 45 -1.96 33.79 -5.20
C ILE A 45 -1.09 34.64 -4.26
N LYS A 46 -1.20 34.39 -2.97
CA LYS A 46 -0.32 34.94 -1.94
C LYS A 46 1.04 34.25 -1.95
N LYS A 47 1.02 32.92 -1.90
CA LYS A 47 2.23 32.10 -1.76
C LYS A 47 2.07 30.76 -2.48
N VAL A 48 3.16 30.27 -3.05
CA VAL A 48 3.29 28.88 -3.55
C VAL A 48 4.50 28.27 -2.87
N VAL A 49 4.36 27.04 -2.39
CA VAL A 49 5.44 26.22 -1.84
C VAL A 49 5.40 24.87 -2.54
N SER A 50 6.39 24.58 -3.37
CA SER A 50 6.56 23.26 -3.94
C SER A 50 7.24 22.32 -2.95
N GLU A 51 6.87 21.04 -2.99
CA GLU A 51 7.42 19.99 -2.12
C GLU A 51 7.34 20.34 -0.62
N MET A 52 6.21 20.92 -0.20
CA MET A 52 6.03 21.29 1.21
C MET A 52 5.98 20.04 2.09
N VAL A 53 6.96 19.94 3.01
CA VAL A 53 7.02 18.83 3.97
C VAL A 53 6.30 19.21 5.25
N MET A 54 5.25 18.45 5.59
CA MET A 54 4.59 18.51 6.89
C MET A 54 5.06 17.34 7.76
N PHE A 55 5.91 17.62 8.71
CA PHE A 55 6.48 16.61 9.59
C PHE A 55 5.43 15.91 10.45
N PRO A 56 5.67 14.66 10.84
CA PRO A 56 4.80 13.97 11.79
C PRO A 56 4.89 14.63 13.18
N THR A 57 3.78 14.64 13.91
CA THR A 57 3.71 15.21 15.26
C THR A 57 4.46 14.38 16.31
N LYS A 58 4.78 13.13 16.00
CA LYS A 58 5.53 12.19 16.87
C LYS A 58 6.39 11.27 16.01
N PRO A 59 7.54 10.79 16.53
CA PRO A 59 8.33 9.75 15.87
C PRO A 59 7.49 8.51 15.55
N GLY A 60 7.68 7.94 14.35
CA GLY A 60 6.97 6.75 13.89
C GLY A 60 5.62 7.00 13.21
N LEU A 61 5.16 8.26 13.12
CA LEU A 61 4.00 8.63 12.30
C LEU A 61 4.44 9.08 10.90
N HIS A 62 3.52 8.97 9.93
CA HIS A 62 3.76 9.48 8.58
C HIS A 62 3.73 11.01 8.54
N GLY A 63 4.74 11.61 7.89
CA GLY A 63 4.68 12.96 7.36
C GLY A 63 3.89 13.00 6.04
N VAL A 64 3.71 14.20 5.50
CA VAL A 64 3.19 14.42 4.15
C VAL A 64 4.14 15.34 3.42
N ARG A 65 4.38 15.07 2.15
CA ARG A 65 5.01 16.01 1.23
C ARG A 65 3.96 16.35 0.18
N LEU A 66 3.58 17.61 0.15
CA LEU A 66 2.62 18.17 -0.80
C LEU A 66 3.38 18.65 -2.04
N ASP A 67 2.94 18.25 -3.23
CA ASP A 67 3.64 18.59 -4.48
C ASP A 67 3.55 20.09 -4.78
N ALA A 68 2.39 20.71 -4.60
CA ALA A 68 2.25 22.16 -4.66
C ALA A 68 1.19 22.67 -3.67
N PHE A 69 1.66 23.34 -2.63
CA PHE A 69 0.86 23.99 -1.62
C PHE A 69 0.71 25.47 -1.92
N ILE A 70 -0.52 25.95 -2.03
CA ILE A 70 -0.85 27.30 -2.50
C ILE A 70 -1.77 28.01 -1.50
N GLU A 71 -1.38 29.20 -1.10
CA GLU A 71 -2.20 30.11 -0.29
C GLU A 71 -2.79 31.22 -1.18
N GLU A 72 -4.11 31.41 -1.09
CA GLU A 72 -4.81 32.53 -1.70
C GLU A 72 -4.76 33.78 -0.78
N GLU A 73 -4.72 34.96 -1.36
CA GLU A 73 -4.87 36.20 -0.59
C GLU A 73 -6.25 36.25 0.06
N GLY A 74 -6.29 36.44 1.38
CA GLY A 74 -7.52 36.72 2.10
C GLY A 74 -8.07 38.12 1.83
N THR A 75 -9.29 38.32 2.23
CA THR A 75 -9.94 39.66 2.27
C THR A 75 -10.06 40.13 3.71
N GLU A 76 -10.51 41.37 3.91
CA GLU A 76 -10.77 41.92 5.28
C GLU A 76 -11.80 41.10 6.08
N VAL A 77 -12.64 40.30 5.39
CA VAL A 77 -13.78 39.58 6.00
C VAL A 77 -13.63 38.05 5.91
N ALA A 78 -12.68 37.52 5.12
CA ALA A 78 -12.51 36.09 4.94
C ALA A 78 -11.03 35.71 4.81
N THR A 79 -10.63 34.59 5.43
CA THR A 79 -9.36 33.93 5.17
C THR A 79 -9.33 33.46 3.73
N GLY A 80 -8.17 33.58 3.06
CA GLY A 80 -7.96 33.00 1.72
C GLY A 80 -8.05 31.47 1.75
N GLY A 81 -8.36 30.89 0.61
CA GLY A 81 -8.37 29.44 0.45
C GLY A 81 -6.97 28.85 0.45
N ILE A 82 -6.89 27.57 0.83
CA ILE A 82 -5.69 26.75 0.76
C ILE A 82 -5.90 25.67 -0.30
N TYR A 83 -4.94 25.53 -1.19
CA TYR A 83 -5.00 24.57 -2.28
C TYR A 83 -3.77 23.68 -2.24
N ASP A 84 -4.01 22.38 -2.31
CA ASP A 84 -3.00 21.35 -2.49
C ASP A 84 -3.21 20.71 -3.86
N LEU A 85 -2.25 20.88 -4.77
CA LEU A 85 -2.31 20.34 -6.13
C LEU A 85 -1.34 19.17 -6.26
N GLU A 86 -1.87 18.00 -6.58
CA GLU A 86 -1.16 16.72 -6.59
C GLU A 86 -1.29 16.02 -7.96
N PRO A 87 -0.29 16.06 -8.85
CA PRO A 87 -0.27 15.17 -10.01
C PRO A 87 0.00 13.73 -9.57
N ASP A 88 -0.84 12.79 -9.99
CA ASP A 88 -0.70 11.38 -9.61
C ASP A 88 -0.82 10.42 -10.80
N LYS A 89 0.21 9.58 -10.97
CA LYS A 89 0.29 8.57 -12.02
C LYS A 89 0.35 7.14 -11.46
N LYS A 90 0.18 6.99 -10.15
CA LYS A 90 0.33 5.70 -9.45
C LYS A 90 -1.01 4.96 -9.35
N GLU A 91 -1.47 4.39 -10.44
CA GLU A 91 -2.71 3.59 -10.49
C GLU A 91 -2.73 2.44 -9.46
N SER A 92 -1.57 1.87 -9.14
CA SER A 92 -1.45 0.82 -8.11
C SER A 92 -1.88 1.27 -6.69
N GLU A 93 -1.88 2.57 -6.42
CA GLU A 93 -2.31 3.17 -5.15
C GLU A 93 -3.76 3.70 -5.18
N LYS A 94 -4.48 3.52 -6.29
CA LYS A 94 -5.85 3.99 -6.52
C LYS A 94 -6.81 3.68 -5.37
N SER A 95 -6.79 2.46 -4.86
CA SER A 95 -7.67 2.02 -3.75
C SER A 95 -7.42 2.76 -2.43
N HIS A 96 -6.25 3.36 -2.26
CA HIS A 96 -5.86 4.10 -1.06
C HIS A 96 -6.10 5.61 -1.20
N LEU A 97 -6.37 6.10 -2.41
CA LEU A 97 -6.51 7.53 -2.70
C LEU A 97 -7.52 8.25 -1.78
N PRO A 98 -8.74 7.74 -1.50
CA PRO A 98 -9.66 8.41 -0.59
C PRO A 98 -9.12 8.57 0.83
N LYS A 99 -8.34 7.60 1.32
CA LYS A 99 -7.72 7.67 2.66
C LYS A 99 -6.53 8.64 2.67
N ARG A 100 -5.75 8.68 1.57
CA ARG A 100 -4.65 9.62 1.38
C ARG A 100 -5.16 11.06 1.36
N VAL A 101 -6.18 11.35 0.59
CA VAL A 101 -6.86 12.65 0.53
C VAL A 101 -7.34 13.10 1.92
N ARG A 102 -8.05 12.23 2.66
CA ARG A 102 -8.49 12.53 4.02
C ARG A 102 -7.32 12.89 4.95
N TYR A 103 -6.20 12.17 4.79
CA TYR A 103 -5.00 12.43 5.59
C TYR A 103 -4.36 13.78 5.25
N TYR A 104 -4.38 14.18 3.97
CA TYR A 104 -3.89 15.48 3.51
C TYR A 104 -4.71 16.62 4.10
N HIS A 105 -6.05 16.58 4.02
CA HIS A 105 -6.92 17.55 4.69
C HIS A 105 -6.57 17.68 6.17
N SER A 106 -6.46 16.57 6.90
CA SER A 106 -6.14 16.60 8.32
C SER A 106 -4.79 17.23 8.62
N LYS A 107 -3.79 17.03 7.77
CA LYS A 107 -2.46 17.62 7.95
C LYS A 107 -2.44 19.11 7.67
N ILE A 108 -3.17 19.55 6.66
CA ILE A 108 -3.31 20.95 6.33
C ILE A 108 -4.03 21.69 7.48
N ASP A 109 -5.16 21.16 7.97
CA ASP A 109 -5.90 21.74 9.08
C ASP A 109 -5.03 21.87 10.34
N MET A 110 -4.26 20.82 10.68
CA MET A 110 -3.34 20.84 11.80
C MET A 110 -2.21 21.87 11.65
N HIS A 111 -1.87 22.26 10.43
CA HIS A 111 -0.86 23.29 10.17
C HIS A 111 -1.37 24.70 10.44
N TYR A 112 -2.70 24.93 10.25
CA TYR A 112 -3.30 26.25 10.36
C TYR A 112 -3.95 26.56 11.70
N LEU A 113 -4.30 25.56 12.52
CA LEU A 113 -4.96 25.78 13.81
C LEU A 113 -3.96 25.71 14.96
N GLU A 114 -3.59 26.87 15.49
CA GLU A 114 -2.80 26.95 16.72
C GLU A 114 -3.66 26.68 17.97
N ALA A 115 -3.00 26.26 19.06
CA ALA A 115 -3.69 25.86 20.30
C ALA A 115 -4.59 26.94 20.93
N SER A 116 -4.34 28.23 20.62
CA SER A 116 -5.11 29.40 21.11
C SER A 116 -6.22 29.84 20.16
N GLU A 117 -6.29 29.28 18.95
CA GLU A 117 -7.23 29.73 17.92
C GLU A 117 -8.56 28.98 17.98
N LYS A 118 -9.58 29.59 17.38
CA LYS A 118 -10.94 29.02 17.32
C LYS A 118 -11.13 28.34 15.97
N TYR A 119 -11.83 27.20 15.92
CA TYR A 119 -12.14 26.47 14.69
C TYR A 119 -12.69 27.32 13.53
N LYS A 120 -13.35 28.45 13.85
CA LYS A 120 -13.86 29.39 12.83
C LYS A 120 -12.77 30.07 12.00
N THR A 121 -11.51 30.03 12.44
CA THR A 121 -10.36 30.60 11.69
C THR A 121 -9.75 29.61 10.68
N LEU A 122 -10.18 28.33 10.69
CA LEU A 122 -9.75 27.39 9.68
C LEU A 122 -10.12 27.92 8.29
N PRO A 123 -9.16 27.91 7.35
CA PRO A 123 -9.41 28.30 5.96
C PRO A 123 -10.26 27.24 5.25
N GLN A 124 -10.81 27.61 4.10
CA GLN A 124 -11.30 26.61 3.15
C GLN A 124 -10.12 25.86 2.54
N VAL A 125 -10.17 24.52 2.54
CA VAL A 125 -9.10 23.64 2.04
C VAL A 125 -9.57 22.85 0.83
N TRP A 126 -8.81 22.94 -0.24
CA TRP A 126 -9.02 22.21 -1.46
C TRP A 126 -7.86 21.26 -1.69
N VAL A 127 -8.12 19.95 -1.65
CA VAL A 127 -7.15 18.92 -2.04
C VAL A 127 -7.50 18.45 -3.43
N ILE A 128 -6.63 18.71 -4.39
CA ILE A 128 -6.87 18.55 -5.83
C ILE A 128 -5.88 17.58 -6.41
N PHE A 129 -6.32 16.36 -6.73
CA PHE A 129 -5.52 15.37 -7.45
C PHE A 129 -5.79 15.44 -8.93
N ILE A 130 -4.73 15.40 -9.74
CA ILE A 130 -4.79 15.32 -11.20
C ILE A 130 -4.19 13.98 -11.60
N THR A 131 -5.04 13.04 -12.04
CA THR A 131 -4.68 11.64 -12.19
C THR A 131 -4.58 11.20 -13.64
N SER A 132 -3.62 10.31 -13.95
CA SER A 132 -3.55 9.61 -15.24
C SER A 132 -4.43 8.36 -15.29
N PHE A 133 -5.14 8.03 -14.22
CA PHE A 133 -6.03 6.89 -14.08
C PHE A 133 -7.39 7.34 -13.54
N ASP A 134 -8.45 6.61 -13.87
CA ASP A 134 -9.78 6.89 -13.34
C ASP A 134 -9.88 6.45 -11.86
N PRO A 135 -10.06 7.37 -10.90
CA PRO A 135 -10.08 7.04 -9.48
C PRO A 135 -11.19 6.06 -9.08
N PHE A 136 -12.33 6.08 -9.80
CA PHE A 136 -13.54 5.34 -9.41
C PHE A 136 -14.16 4.50 -10.53
N ASP A 137 -13.49 4.33 -11.67
CA ASP A 137 -13.96 3.56 -12.84
C ASP A 137 -15.34 4.04 -13.39
N GLN A 138 -15.62 5.35 -13.29
CA GLN A 138 -16.86 5.97 -13.76
C GLN A 138 -16.63 6.90 -14.96
N ASN A 139 -15.41 6.96 -15.47
CA ASN A 139 -14.98 7.77 -16.61
C ASN A 139 -15.39 9.25 -16.54
N ARG A 140 -15.41 9.85 -15.36
CA ARG A 140 -15.71 11.28 -15.20
C ARG A 140 -14.44 12.11 -15.27
N LEU A 141 -14.51 13.25 -15.95
CA LEU A 141 -13.40 14.20 -16.00
C LEU A 141 -13.11 14.81 -14.62
N VAL A 142 -14.16 15.07 -13.84
CA VAL A 142 -14.07 15.64 -12.49
C VAL A 142 -14.95 14.88 -11.51
N TYR A 143 -14.37 14.54 -10.38
CA TYR A 143 -15.10 14.08 -9.18
C TYR A 143 -14.95 15.12 -8.10
N THR A 144 -16.07 15.73 -7.68
CA THR A 144 -16.12 16.65 -6.55
C THR A 144 -16.66 15.92 -5.34
N ILE A 145 -15.89 15.90 -4.26
CA ILE A 145 -16.25 15.21 -3.03
C ILE A 145 -16.33 16.20 -1.90
N LYS A 146 -17.47 16.23 -1.20
CA LYS A 146 -17.77 17.03 -0.02
C LYS A 146 -18.48 16.17 1.01
N ASN A 147 -18.39 16.54 2.26
CA ASN A 147 -19.20 15.96 3.32
C ASN A 147 -20.65 16.43 3.24
N HIS A 148 -21.60 15.59 3.61
CA HIS A 148 -23.01 15.91 3.71
C HIS A 148 -23.69 15.10 4.83
N CYS A 149 -24.85 15.55 5.27
CA CYS A 149 -25.67 14.78 6.21
C CYS A 149 -26.44 13.68 5.47
N VAL A 150 -26.26 12.43 5.87
CA VAL A 150 -26.90 11.27 5.21
C VAL A 150 -28.42 11.30 5.37
N GLU A 151 -28.89 11.71 6.56
CA GLU A 151 -30.33 11.77 6.91
C GLU A 151 -31.03 12.96 6.27
N VAL A 152 -30.29 14.03 5.95
CA VAL A 152 -30.81 15.25 5.33
C VAL A 152 -29.84 15.72 4.23
N PRO A 153 -29.85 15.05 3.04
CA PRO A 153 -28.84 15.28 2.01
C PRO A 153 -28.79 16.72 1.45
N ASP A 154 -29.90 17.43 1.48
CA ASP A 154 -30.03 18.82 1.00
C ASP A 154 -29.68 19.87 2.07
N MET A 155 -29.30 19.43 3.27
CA MET A 155 -28.84 20.36 4.32
C MET A 155 -27.49 20.98 3.91
N ASP A 156 -27.40 22.30 4.03
CA ASP A 156 -26.13 22.98 3.83
C ASP A 156 -25.17 22.61 4.97
N TYR A 157 -24.14 21.83 4.62
CA TYR A 157 -23.06 21.43 5.51
C TYR A 157 -21.73 21.86 4.90
N ASP A 158 -21.35 23.10 5.20
CA ASP A 158 -20.09 23.70 4.73
C ASP A 158 -19.03 23.62 5.85
N ASP A 159 -18.22 22.58 5.83
CA ASP A 159 -17.07 22.40 6.72
C ASP A 159 -15.76 22.97 6.14
N GLY A 160 -15.83 23.62 4.97
CA GLY A 160 -14.68 24.22 4.29
C GLY A 160 -13.75 23.20 3.61
N ALA A 161 -14.04 21.90 3.66
CA ALA A 161 -13.22 20.86 3.03
C ALA A 161 -13.80 20.45 1.68
N THR A 162 -13.00 20.57 0.62
CA THR A 162 -13.37 20.11 -0.73
C THR A 162 -12.26 19.28 -1.33
N THR A 163 -12.61 18.13 -1.90
CA THR A 163 -11.70 17.31 -2.70
C THR A 163 -12.13 17.36 -4.16
N LEU A 164 -11.17 17.59 -5.05
CA LEU A 164 -11.34 17.42 -6.49
C LEU A 164 -10.40 16.34 -6.98
N LEU A 165 -10.93 15.38 -7.74
CA LEU A 165 -10.12 14.41 -8.46
C LEU A 165 -10.39 14.62 -9.96
N LEU A 166 -9.34 14.98 -10.68
CA LEU A 166 -9.38 15.32 -12.11
C LEU A 166 -8.72 14.18 -12.89
N TYR A 167 -9.50 13.46 -13.68
CA TYR A 167 -8.97 12.40 -14.52
C TYR A 167 -8.68 12.93 -15.92
N VAL A 168 -7.41 12.94 -16.35
CA VAL A 168 -6.98 13.58 -17.61
C VAL A 168 -7.58 12.98 -18.87
N ASP A 169 -8.04 11.73 -18.84
CA ASP A 169 -8.69 11.02 -19.93
C ASP A 169 -10.21 10.81 -19.70
N GLY A 170 -10.77 11.48 -18.69
CA GLY A 170 -12.21 11.39 -18.40
C GLY A 170 -13.06 11.97 -19.50
N ASP A 171 -14.36 11.60 -19.48
CA ASP A 171 -15.34 12.08 -20.44
C ASP A 171 -15.44 13.61 -20.36
N PRO A 172 -15.14 14.34 -21.46
CA PRO A 172 -15.17 15.80 -21.50
C PRO A 172 -16.57 16.40 -21.63
N GLU A 173 -17.62 15.59 -21.80
CA GLU A 173 -18.98 16.08 -22.01
C GLU A 173 -19.47 16.92 -20.81
N GLY A 174 -19.97 18.12 -21.09
CA GLY A 174 -20.49 19.05 -20.08
C GLY A 174 -19.43 19.87 -19.33
N TYR A 175 -18.14 19.69 -19.63
CA TYR A 175 -17.07 20.48 -19.02
C TYR A 175 -16.58 21.63 -19.91
N PRO A 176 -16.03 22.73 -19.32
CA PRO A 176 -15.44 23.81 -20.11
C PRO A 176 -14.29 23.32 -20.97
N LYS A 177 -14.22 23.86 -22.17
CA LYS A 177 -13.15 23.55 -23.13
C LYS A 177 -11.77 23.84 -22.55
N GLU A 178 -11.62 24.91 -21.78
CA GLU A 178 -10.38 25.34 -21.15
C GLU A 178 -9.85 24.28 -20.16
N LEU A 179 -10.75 23.68 -19.38
CA LEU A 179 -10.37 22.59 -18.45
C LEU A 179 -9.92 21.35 -19.20
N VAL A 180 -10.65 20.93 -20.22
CA VAL A 180 -10.28 19.78 -21.06
C VAL A 180 -8.91 20.00 -21.71
N GLN A 181 -8.67 21.22 -22.23
CA GLN A 181 -7.39 21.59 -22.83
C GLN A 181 -6.24 21.62 -21.81
N LEU A 182 -6.48 22.11 -20.59
CA LEU A 182 -5.50 22.10 -19.52
C LEU A 182 -5.09 20.66 -19.16
N LEU A 183 -6.05 19.76 -18.96
CA LEU A 183 -5.77 18.37 -18.63
C LEU A 183 -5.04 17.62 -19.76
N ALA A 184 -5.43 17.87 -21.01
CA ALA A 184 -4.73 17.35 -22.19
C ALA A 184 -3.28 17.86 -22.26
N TYR A 185 -3.07 19.15 -21.99
CA TYR A 185 -1.74 19.74 -21.95
C TYR A 185 -0.90 19.17 -20.78
N MET A 186 -1.47 19.00 -19.61
CA MET A 186 -0.76 18.40 -18.47
C MET A 186 -0.31 16.97 -18.77
N LYS A 187 -1.15 16.20 -19.47
CA LYS A 187 -0.81 14.84 -19.91
C LYS A 187 0.32 14.82 -20.93
N HIS A 188 0.29 15.74 -21.90
CA HIS A 188 1.26 15.87 -22.97
C HIS A 188 1.64 17.34 -23.16
N SER A 189 2.70 17.80 -22.47
CA SER A 189 3.15 19.19 -22.47
C SER A 189 3.98 19.53 -23.71
N ILE A 190 3.33 19.43 -24.89
CA ILE A 190 3.92 19.67 -26.21
C ILE A 190 3.27 20.89 -26.86
N PRO A 191 3.95 21.57 -27.83
CA PRO A 191 3.41 22.75 -28.49
C PRO A 191 2.07 22.55 -29.16
N GLU A 192 1.78 21.36 -29.69
CA GLU A 192 0.53 21.00 -30.37
C GLU A 192 -0.69 21.09 -29.45
N ASN A 193 -0.49 20.95 -28.15
CA ASN A 193 -1.55 21.06 -27.13
C ASN A 193 -1.71 22.47 -26.56
N VAL A 194 -0.97 23.45 -27.06
CA VAL A 194 -1.08 24.86 -26.65
C VAL A 194 -2.22 25.52 -27.43
N CYS A 195 -3.45 25.36 -26.94
CA CYS A 195 -4.67 25.74 -27.67
C CYS A 195 -5.25 27.11 -27.29
N ASN A 196 -4.72 27.81 -26.29
CA ASN A 196 -5.20 29.08 -25.79
C ASN A 196 -4.08 29.90 -25.14
N PRO A 197 -4.28 31.23 -24.89
CA PRO A 197 -3.26 32.09 -24.31
C PRO A 197 -2.77 31.67 -22.92
N ASP A 198 -3.65 31.17 -22.06
CA ASP A 198 -3.30 30.70 -20.70
C ASP A 198 -2.33 29.51 -20.79
N LEU A 199 -2.58 28.55 -21.69
CA LEU A 199 -1.66 27.44 -21.95
C LEU A 199 -0.36 27.89 -22.61
N ALA A 200 -0.35 28.94 -23.40
CA ALA A 200 0.87 29.51 -23.98
C ALA A 200 1.80 30.07 -22.88
N GLN A 201 1.22 30.72 -21.86
CA GLN A 201 1.98 31.17 -20.70
C GLN A 201 2.55 30.00 -19.91
N ILE A 202 1.74 29.00 -19.58
CA ILE A 202 2.20 27.77 -18.90
C ILE A 202 3.33 27.10 -19.69
N HIS A 203 3.16 26.94 -21.01
CA HIS A 203 4.14 26.31 -21.88
C HIS A 203 5.48 27.08 -21.90
N THR A 204 5.40 28.42 -21.95
CA THR A 204 6.60 29.24 -21.87
C THR A 204 7.37 29.04 -20.57
N CYS A 205 6.67 28.91 -19.43
CA CYS A 205 7.29 28.60 -18.14
C CYS A 205 7.90 27.18 -18.11
N VAL A 206 7.16 26.18 -18.58
CA VAL A 206 7.65 24.80 -18.69
C VAL A 206 8.92 24.73 -19.54
N ASP A 207 8.95 25.43 -20.67
CA ASP A 207 10.12 25.49 -21.55
C ASP A 207 11.33 26.14 -20.86
N LYS A 208 11.13 27.21 -20.10
CA LYS A 208 12.19 27.86 -19.33
C LYS A 208 12.72 26.94 -18.24
N VAL A 209 11.84 26.29 -17.48
CA VAL A 209 12.21 25.31 -16.45
C VAL A 209 13.03 24.18 -17.05
N LYS A 210 12.60 23.62 -18.19
CA LYS A 210 13.33 22.54 -18.87
C LYS A 210 14.70 22.97 -19.39
N LYS A 211 14.89 24.25 -19.73
CA LYS A 211 16.16 24.81 -20.21
C LYS A 211 17.07 25.32 -19.09
N ASP A 212 16.60 25.42 -17.85
CA ASP A 212 17.39 25.90 -16.71
C ASP A 212 18.47 24.88 -16.33
N PRO A 213 19.77 25.24 -16.41
CA PRO A 213 20.86 24.32 -16.08
C PRO A 213 20.81 23.84 -14.61
N LYS A 214 20.38 24.70 -13.68
CA LYS A 214 20.27 24.35 -12.26
C LYS A 214 19.20 23.29 -12.02
N VAL A 215 18.05 23.43 -12.69
CA VAL A 215 16.98 22.45 -12.60
C VAL A 215 17.42 21.11 -13.18
N ARG A 216 18.13 21.13 -14.31
CA ARG A 216 18.70 19.91 -14.91
C ARG A 216 19.69 19.20 -13.99
N GLU A 217 20.56 19.96 -13.33
CA GLU A 217 21.51 19.42 -12.35
C GLU A 217 20.77 18.75 -11.18
N VAL A 218 19.76 19.41 -10.61
CA VAL A 218 18.92 18.84 -9.54
C VAL A 218 18.22 17.57 -10.00
N PHE A 219 17.69 17.55 -11.23
CA PHE A 219 17.04 16.37 -11.79
C PHE A 219 18.00 15.18 -11.89
N VAL A 220 19.20 15.37 -12.46
CA VAL A 220 20.22 14.32 -12.57
C VAL A 220 20.64 13.79 -11.21
N THR A 221 20.88 14.68 -10.25
CA THR A 221 21.22 14.30 -8.87
C THR A 221 20.10 13.47 -8.21
N LEU A 222 18.84 13.85 -8.44
CA LEU A 222 17.68 13.11 -7.92
C LEU A 222 17.57 11.72 -8.57
N GLU A 223 17.77 11.61 -9.89
CA GLU A 223 17.77 10.31 -10.58
C GLU A 223 18.86 9.39 -10.03
N GLU A 224 20.08 9.88 -9.88
CA GLU A 224 21.19 9.11 -9.31
C GLU A 224 20.89 8.65 -7.88
N TYR A 225 20.30 9.52 -7.07
CA TYR A 225 19.87 9.17 -5.70
C TYR A 225 18.80 8.07 -5.71
N VAL A 226 17.76 8.22 -6.52
CA VAL A 226 16.66 7.23 -6.63
C VAL A 226 17.16 5.88 -7.13
N GLU A 227 18.07 5.85 -8.12
CA GLU A 227 18.64 4.58 -8.61
C GLU A 227 19.50 3.89 -7.55
N ARG A 228 20.25 4.65 -6.76
CA ARG A 228 21.03 4.10 -5.63
C ARG A 228 20.11 3.51 -4.55
N GLU A 229 19.08 4.24 -4.11
CA GLU A 229 18.11 3.77 -3.12
C GLU A 229 17.38 2.50 -3.59
N LYS A 230 17.02 2.42 -4.88
CA LYS A 230 16.43 1.22 -5.47
C LYS A 230 17.38 0.03 -5.43
N ALA A 231 18.66 0.24 -5.77
CA ALA A 231 19.67 -0.81 -5.76
C ALA A 231 19.89 -1.33 -4.33
N GLU A 232 20.00 -0.44 -3.33
CA GLU A 232 20.15 -0.81 -1.92
C GLU A 232 18.91 -1.58 -1.40
N ALA A 233 17.70 -1.13 -1.74
CA ALA A 233 16.47 -1.81 -1.35
C ALA A 233 16.33 -3.20 -1.99
N LEU A 234 16.77 -3.36 -3.25
CA LEU A 234 16.78 -4.65 -3.93
C LEU A 234 17.75 -5.63 -3.26
N GLU A 235 18.97 -5.18 -2.96
CA GLU A 235 19.99 -5.99 -2.27
C GLU A 235 19.51 -6.44 -0.89
N GLU A 236 18.87 -5.53 -0.12
CA GLU A 236 18.28 -5.88 1.17
C GLU A 236 17.14 -6.91 1.05
N ALA A 237 16.28 -6.78 0.04
CA ALA A 237 15.21 -7.73 -0.23
C ALA A 237 15.75 -9.12 -0.62
N GLU A 238 16.76 -9.18 -1.47
CA GLU A 238 17.42 -10.43 -1.85
C GLU A 238 18.08 -11.11 -0.65
N ARG A 239 18.74 -10.34 0.23
CA ARG A 239 19.31 -10.87 1.48
C ARG A 239 18.24 -11.48 2.37
N LYS A 240 17.11 -10.78 2.60
CA LYS A 240 15.99 -11.31 3.39
C LYS A 240 15.41 -12.59 2.82
N ILE A 241 15.24 -12.66 1.50
CA ILE A 241 14.77 -13.87 0.81
C ILE A 241 15.76 -15.04 0.99
N ALA A 242 17.06 -14.77 0.89
CA ALA A 242 18.09 -15.80 1.09
C ALA A 242 18.12 -16.31 2.53
N GLU A 243 17.96 -15.47 3.52
CA GLU A 243 17.86 -15.86 4.93
C GLU A 243 16.62 -16.71 5.20
N GLU A 244 15.46 -16.31 4.67
CA GLU A 244 14.22 -17.07 4.83
C GLU A 244 14.28 -18.45 4.16
N ARG A 245 14.88 -18.54 2.96
CA ARG A 245 15.13 -19.83 2.29
C ARG A 245 15.98 -20.76 3.16
N LYS A 246 17.05 -20.27 3.77
CA LYS A 246 17.88 -21.07 4.69
C LYS A 246 17.06 -21.60 5.87
N ARG A 247 16.24 -20.78 6.49
CA ARG A 247 15.36 -21.17 7.61
C ARG A 247 14.37 -22.27 7.18
N VAL A 248 13.78 -22.13 6.01
CA VAL A 248 12.86 -23.14 5.45
C VAL A 248 13.59 -24.46 5.19
N ASP A 249 14.78 -24.42 4.59
CA ASP A 249 15.58 -25.62 4.32
C ASP A 249 15.99 -26.34 5.61
N GLU A 250 16.41 -25.61 6.65
CA GLU A 250 16.72 -26.17 7.96
C GLU A 250 15.49 -26.80 8.62
N ALA A 251 14.33 -26.15 8.56
CA ALA A 251 13.08 -26.68 9.10
C ALA A 251 12.65 -27.97 8.39
N LEU A 252 12.77 -28.01 7.06
CA LEU A 252 12.46 -29.20 6.27
C LEU A 252 13.38 -30.37 6.59
N LYS A 253 14.68 -30.12 6.82
CA LYS A 253 15.64 -31.12 7.24
C LYS A 253 15.29 -31.71 8.62
N THR A 254 15.00 -30.85 9.58
CA THR A 254 14.59 -31.26 10.93
C THR A 254 13.31 -32.11 10.89
N ALA A 255 12.29 -31.67 10.14
CA ALA A 255 11.04 -32.42 9.98
C ALA A 255 11.26 -33.81 9.32
N ALA A 256 12.17 -33.90 8.34
CA ALA A 256 12.52 -35.16 7.71
C ALA A 256 13.21 -36.13 8.68
N GLU A 257 14.13 -35.63 9.53
CA GLU A 257 14.81 -36.43 10.56
C GLU A 257 13.83 -36.93 11.64
N GLU A 258 12.90 -36.08 12.11
CA GLU A 258 11.86 -36.46 13.06
C GLU A 258 10.94 -37.55 12.48
N LYS A 259 10.52 -37.40 11.23
CA LYS A 259 9.70 -38.41 10.53
C LYS A 259 10.43 -39.73 10.41
N ALA A 260 11.72 -39.70 10.09
CA ALA A 260 12.54 -40.93 10.02
C ALA A 260 12.62 -41.63 11.37
N ARG A 261 12.84 -40.91 12.47
CA ARG A 261 12.85 -41.46 13.84
C ARG A 261 11.49 -42.04 14.23
N ALA A 262 10.39 -41.35 13.91
CA ALA A 262 9.04 -41.87 14.16
C ALA A 262 8.76 -43.16 13.43
N ASN A 263 9.11 -43.26 12.15
CA ASN A 263 8.95 -44.48 11.34
C ASN A 263 9.80 -45.66 11.88
N GLU A 264 11.03 -45.38 12.36
CA GLU A 264 11.87 -46.42 12.99
C GLU A 264 11.30 -46.90 14.31
N ALA A 265 10.77 -45.99 15.15
CA ALA A 265 10.12 -46.38 16.40
C ALA A 265 8.85 -47.21 16.15
N GLU A 266 8.05 -46.87 15.17
CA GLU A 266 6.86 -47.62 14.77
C GLU A 266 7.23 -49.02 14.29
N LYS A 267 8.28 -49.13 13.47
CA LYS A 267 8.77 -50.43 13.02
C LYS A 267 9.23 -51.35 14.17
N LYS A 268 9.98 -50.78 15.13
CA LYS A 268 10.39 -51.50 16.35
C LYS A 268 9.17 -51.97 17.16
N ALA A 269 8.19 -51.11 17.36
CA ALA A 269 6.96 -51.49 18.09
C ALA A 269 6.18 -52.62 17.40
N ILE A 270 6.11 -52.60 16.06
CA ILE A 270 5.48 -53.68 15.29
C ILE A 270 6.26 -55.01 15.43
N GLU A 271 7.61 -54.95 15.38
CA GLU A 271 8.46 -56.14 15.57
C GLU A 271 8.33 -56.71 16.99
N GLU A 272 8.31 -55.89 18.03
CA GLU A 272 8.09 -56.31 19.41
C GLU A 272 6.71 -56.92 19.61
N LYS A 273 5.66 -56.34 19.08
CA LYS A 273 4.31 -56.90 19.13
C LYS A 273 4.27 -58.25 18.42
N SER A 274 4.88 -58.37 17.25
CA SER A 274 4.95 -59.65 16.51
C SER A 274 5.71 -60.73 17.27
N ARG A 275 6.77 -60.38 18.02
CA ARG A 275 7.50 -61.33 18.88
C ARG A 275 6.65 -61.79 20.08
N ALA A 276 5.95 -60.84 20.74
CA ALA A 276 5.02 -61.13 21.80
C ALA A 276 3.89 -62.09 21.35
N ASP A 277 3.23 -61.76 20.26
CA ASP A 277 2.17 -62.60 19.66
C ASP A 277 2.65 -64.01 19.29
N LYS A 278 3.93 -64.18 18.84
CA LYS A 278 4.50 -65.50 18.60
C LYS A 278 4.75 -66.25 19.87
N ALA A 279 5.29 -65.58 20.92
CA ALA A 279 5.50 -66.21 22.21
C ALA A 279 4.16 -66.68 22.81
N ASP A 280 3.16 -65.89 22.79
CA ASP A 280 1.81 -66.26 23.26
C ASP A 280 1.22 -67.44 22.53
N ARG A 281 1.35 -67.49 21.19
CA ARG A 281 0.92 -68.67 20.40
C ARG A 281 1.68 -69.92 20.78
N GLN A 282 2.97 -69.84 21.07
CA GLN A 282 3.77 -71.00 21.54
C GLN A 282 3.31 -71.47 22.94
N ILE A 283 3.04 -70.58 23.84
CA ILE A 283 2.49 -70.91 25.16
C ILE A 283 1.12 -71.58 25.05
N VAL A 284 0.21 -71.03 24.25
CA VAL A 284 -1.11 -71.61 23.95
C VAL A 284 -0.98 -73.01 23.33
N ALA A 285 -0.08 -73.20 22.39
CA ALA A 285 0.18 -74.49 21.78
C ALA A 285 0.71 -75.51 22.80
N SER A 286 1.58 -75.07 23.75
CA SER A 286 2.09 -75.94 24.84
C SER A 286 0.99 -76.32 25.78
N ILE A 287 0.10 -75.37 26.17
CA ILE A 287 -1.08 -75.67 27.03
C ILE A 287 -1.98 -76.71 26.36
N ARG A 288 -2.35 -76.53 25.06
CA ARG A 288 -3.18 -77.47 24.31
C ARG A 288 -2.54 -78.86 24.21
N MET A 289 -1.23 -78.94 24.03
CA MET A 289 -0.47 -80.21 23.97
C MET A 289 -0.56 -80.94 25.29
N ILE A 290 -0.31 -80.31 26.44
CA ILE A 290 -0.42 -80.92 27.76
C ILE A 290 -1.85 -81.36 28.03
N MET A 291 -2.86 -80.58 27.74
CA MET A 291 -4.26 -80.93 27.88
C MET A 291 -4.60 -82.19 27.10
N SER A 292 -4.12 -82.34 25.87
CA SER A 292 -4.41 -83.47 24.99
C SER A 292 -3.66 -84.77 25.38
N LEU A 293 -2.44 -84.68 25.90
CA LEU A 293 -1.63 -85.81 26.27
C LEU A 293 -1.93 -86.37 27.64
N SER A 294 -2.38 -85.54 28.58
CA SER A 294 -2.55 -85.85 29.99
C SER A 294 -4.01 -85.83 30.49
N GLU A 295 -4.97 -85.56 29.61
CA GLU A 295 -6.42 -85.37 29.93
C GLU A 295 -6.64 -84.37 31.10
N LYS A 296 -5.75 -83.33 31.21
CA LYS A 296 -5.77 -82.35 32.28
C LYS A 296 -6.61 -81.15 31.88
N SER A 297 -7.14 -80.44 32.88
CA SER A 297 -7.79 -79.15 32.66
C SER A 297 -6.76 -78.08 32.25
N ALA A 298 -7.23 -76.99 31.63
CA ALA A 298 -6.42 -75.85 31.22
C ALA A 298 -5.66 -75.24 32.41
N ASP A 299 -6.29 -75.11 33.56
CA ASP A 299 -5.62 -74.61 34.78
C ASP A 299 -4.46 -75.51 35.23
N SER A 300 -4.67 -76.80 35.22
CA SER A 300 -3.61 -77.77 35.60
C SER A 300 -2.44 -77.80 34.59
N ALA A 301 -2.71 -77.58 33.30
CA ALA A 301 -1.70 -77.47 32.25
C ALA A 301 -0.90 -76.17 32.41
N MET A 302 -1.55 -75.08 32.82
CA MET A 302 -0.89 -73.79 33.07
C MET A 302 -0.03 -73.80 34.34
N ASP A 303 -0.47 -74.56 35.41
CA ASP A 303 0.36 -74.80 36.61
C ASP A 303 1.65 -75.52 36.25
N GLU A 304 1.60 -76.52 35.41
CA GLU A 304 2.75 -77.32 34.95
C GLU A 304 3.74 -76.53 34.11
N LEU A 305 3.25 -75.54 33.37
CA LEU A 305 4.07 -74.58 32.60
C LEU A 305 4.57 -73.40 33.44
N GLY A 306 4.15 -73.28 34.71
CA GLY A 306 4.52 -72.18 35.58
C GLY A 306 3.97 -70.82 35.19
N ILE A 307 2.77 -70.80 34.58
CA ILE A 307 2.14 -69.54 34.14
C ILE A 307 1.53 -68.83 35.33
N ASP A 308 1.89 -67.56 35.51
CA ASP A 308 1.38 -66.73 36.57
C ASP A 308 -0.16 -66.62 36.58
N VAL A 309 -0.77 -66.64 37.75
CA VAL A 309 -2.22 -66.61 37.95
C VAL A 309 -2.87 -65.44 37.21
N GLU A 310 -2.21 -64.30 37.21
CA GLU A 310 -2.73 -63.07 36.54
C GLU A 310 -2.80 -63.21 35.01
N MET A 311 -2.00 -64.07 34.38
CA MET A 311 -2.01 -64.30 32.94
C MET A 311 -2.94 -65.43 32.50
N ARG A 312 -3.49 -66.21 33.41
CA ARG A 312 -4.29 -67.41 33.07
C ARG A 312 -5.59 -67.08 32.34
N ASP A 313 -6.29 -66.05 32.76
CA ASP A 313 -7.54 -65.65 32.06
C ASP A 313 -7.25 -65.11 30.64
N TYR A 314 -6.12 -64.47 30.41
CA TYR A 314 -5.68 -64.06 29.07
C TYR A 314 -5.43 -65.28 28.16
N TYR A 315 -4.68 -66.29 28.65
CA TYR A 315 -4.40 -67.51 27.84
C TYR A 315 -5.64 -68.41 27.72
N LYS A 316 -6.56 -68.46 28.70
CA LYS A 316 -7.84 -69.17 28.58
C LYS A 316 -8.69 -68.62 27.44
N ALA A 317 -8.70 -67.32 27.26
CA ALA A 317 -9.43 -66.64 26.20
C ALA A 317 -8.84 -66.95 24.77
N MET A 318 -7.60 -67.44 24.70
CA MET A 318 -6.91 -67.83 23.46
C MET A 318 -6.97 -69.36 23.17
N LEU A 319 -7.40 -70.19 24.14
CA LEU A 319 -7.59 -71.60 24.00
C LEU A 319 -8.87 -71.96 23.22
#